data_9fdf393f1ef8f08a174a9ca1e7fcae5f
#
_entry.id   9fdf393f1ef8f08a174a9ca1e7fcae5f
#
_cell.length_a   1.000
_cell.length_b   1.000
_cell.length_c   1.000
_cell.angle_alpha   90.00
_cell.angle_beta   90.00
_cell.angle_gamma   90.00
#
_symmetry.space_group_name_H-M   'P 1'
#
loop_
_entity.id
_entity.type
_entity.pdbx_description
1 polymer ?
#
loop_
_entity_poly.entity_id
_entity_poly.type
_entity_poly.pdbx_seq_one_letter_code
_entity_poly.pdbx_strand_id
1 'polypeptide(L)'
;MKTYNSITHILGLACAGLIAVCAANKAGAAPDSGHLVIDRVANFGSDLGLVVSIDGKDVGTFSEGRKYSGDLPAGEHTIIVRVDPNLNDAKPAQTKLDVVAGQTYSYTAGWSGQDMALTKD
;
A
#
# COMPACT_ATOMS: atom_id res chain seq x y z
N MET A 1 18.09 -47.60 -15.46
CA MET A 1 18.15 -47.21 -15.23
C MET A 1 18.03 -46.58 -15.29
N LYS A 2 17.79 -46.64 -15.56
CA LYS A 2 17.75 -46.04 -15.36
C LYS A 2 17.35 -45.11 -15.23
N THR A 3 17.09 -45.30 -15.32
CA THR A 3 16.94 -44.52 -14.92
C THR A 3 16.59 -43.63 -14.83
N TYR A 4 16.50 -43.68 -14.89
CA TYR A 4 16.45 -42.88 -14.52
C TYR A 4 16.25 -42.03 -14.53
N ASN A 5 16.07 -42.52 -14.65
CA ASN A 5 16.12 -41.75 -14.32
C ASN A 5 15.85 -40.83 -14.36
N SER A 6 15.70 -41.11 -14.53
CA SER A 6 15.71 -40.32 -14.27
C SER A 6 15.30 -39.35 -14.20
N ILE A 7 15.28 -39.70 -14.34
CA ILE A 7 15.15 -38.89 -13.97
C ILE A 7 14.80 -37.93 -13.90
N THR A 8 14.73 -38.35 -14.07
CA THR A 8 14.73 -37.57 -13.69
C THR A 8 14.41 -36.65 -13.69
N HIS A 9 14.38 -36.87 -13.82
CA HIS A 9 14.44 -36.07 -13.54
C HIS A 9 14.10 -35.17 -13.62
N ILE A 10 13.84 -35.52 -13.86
CA ILE A 10 13.87 -34.79 -13.54
C ILE A 10 13.53 -33.89 -13.47
N LEU A 11 13.34 -34.09 -13.61
CA LEU A 11 13.35 -33.32 -13.30
C LEU A 11 13.14 -32.45 -13.24
N GLY A 12 12.97 -32.39 -13.59
CA GLY A 12 13.14 -31.81 -13.32
C GLY A 12 12.78 -30.85 -13.25
N LEU A 13 12.58 -30.97 -13.28
CA LEU A 13 12.57 -30.15 -13.08
C LEU A 13 12.24 -29.24 -13.04
N ALA A 14 12.14 -29.41 -13.30
CA ALA A 14 12.15 -28.61 -13.00
C ALA A 14 11.73 -27.70 -12.82
N CYS A 15 11.58 -27.78 -12.95
CA CYS A 15 11.53 -26.97 -12.62
C CYS A 15 11.22 -26.11 -12.42
N ALA A 16 11.13 -26.28 -12.62
CA ALA A 16 11.20 -25.57 -12.19
C ALA A 16 10.80 -24.66 -11.99
N GLY A 17 10.64 -24.71 -12.31
CA GLY A 17 10.58 -24.12 -11.87
C GLY A 17 10.06 -23.31 -11.57
N LEU A 18 9.94 -23.41 -11.48
CA LEU A 18 9.85 -22.77 -10.96
C LEU A 18 9.49 -22.14 -10.53
N ILE A 19 9.42 -22.35 -10.63
CA ILE A 19 9.45 -21.91 -9.91
C ILE A 19 9.18 -21.31 -9.35
N ALA A 20 9.19 -21.47 -9.34
CA ALA A 20 9.29 -21.08 -8.56
C ALA A 20 9.07 -20.47 -8.03
N VAL A 21 9.07 -20.63 -7.98
CA VAL A 21 9.20 -20.19 -7.23
C VAL A 21 8.86 -19.71 -6.59
N CYS A 22 8.88 -19.93 -6.31
CA CYS A 22 8.88 -19.59 -5.50
C CYS A 22 8.74 -19.24 -4.73
N ALA A 23 8.92 -19.28 -4.43
CA ALA A 23 8.99 -19.12 -3.54
C ALA A 23 8.97 -18.57 -2.82
N ALA A 24 9.08 -18.72 -2.55
CA ALA A 24 9.20 -18.33 -1.67
C ALA A 24 8.95 -17.65 -0.95
N ASN A 25 8.69 -17.54 -0.62
CA ASN A 25 8.42 -16.90 0.20
C ASN A 25 8.50 -16.25 1.11
N LYS A 26 8.35 -16.21 0.99
CA LYS A 26 8.78 -15.65 2.00
C LYS A 26 8.06 -14.86 2.95
N ALA A 27 8.12 -14.94 4.01
CA ALA A 27 7.47 -14.15 5.01
C ALA A 27 7.78 -12.68 4.83
N GLY A 28 6.92 -11.80 5.29
CA GLY A 28 7.09 -10.40 5.09
C GLY A 28 6.38 -9.88 3.85
N ALA A 29 6.76 -8.72 3.37
CA ALA A 29 6.14 -8.09 2.22
C ALA A 29 6.35 -8.93 0.97
N ALA A 30 5.40 -8.89 0.07
CA ALA A 30 5.55 -9.51 -1.24
C ALA A 30 6.78 -8.93 -1.94
N PRO A 31 7.57 -9.73 -2.68
CA PRO A 31 8.79 -9.22 -3.31
C PRO A 31 8.53 -8.12 -4.33
N ASP A 32 7.29 -7.99 -4.84
CA ASP A 32 6.93 -6.98 -5.83
C ASP A 32 6.04 -5.89 -5.24
N SER A 33 6.16 -5.61 -3.95
CA SER A 33 5.38 -4.55 -3.32
C SER A 33 6.26 -3.49 -2.69
N GLY A 34 5.67 -2.29 -2.54
CA GLY A 34 6.24 -1.21 -1.76
C GLY A 34 5.41 -0.97 -0.51
N HIS A 35 5.84 -0.04 0.32
CA HIS A 35 5.17 0.27 1.58
C HIS A 35 4.68 1.72 1.58
N LEU A 36 3.44 1.93 2.02
CA LEU A 36 2.83 3.26 2.07
C LEU A 36 2.46 3.60 3.51
N VAL A 37 2.84 4.81 3.92
CA VAL A 37 2.47 5.37 5.22
C VAL A 37 1.77 6.70 4.99
N ILE A 38 0.61 6.90 5.62
CA ILE A 38 -0.10 8.17 5.58
C ILE A 38 -0.39 8.58 7.01
N ASP A 39 0.20 9.70 7.42
CA ASP A 39 0.03 10.26 8.75
C ASP A 39 -0.92 11.45 8.69
N ARG A 40 -1.42 11.89 9.84
CA ARG A 40 -2.25 13.10 9.97
C ARG A 40 -1.39 14.20 10.59
N VAL A 41 -1.62 15.45 10.16
CA VAL A 41 -0.98 16.58 10.85
C VAL A 41 -1.49 16.64 12.28
N ALA A 42 -0.68 17.20 13.17
CA ALA A 42 -1.00 17.27 14.59
C ALA A 42 -2.30 18.02 14.85
N ASN A 43 -2.60 19.03 14.04
CA ASN A 43 -3.81 19.85 14.19
C ASN A 43 -4.94 19.42 13.24
N PHE A 44 -4.99 18.15 12.87
CA PHE A 44 -6.01 17.66 11.95
C PHE A 44 -7.41 17.85 12.52
N GLY A 45 -7.59 17.58 13.79
CA GLY A 45 -8.86 17.67 14.49
C GLY A 45 -9.09 16.42 15.32
N SER A 46 -9.23 16.59 16.65
CA SER A 46 -9.32 15.43 17.54
C SER A 46 -10.59 14.61 17.34
N ASP A 47 -11.67 15.28 16.90
CA ASP A 47 -12.96 14.62 16.70
C ASP A 47 -13.18 14.18 15.26
N LEU A 48 -12.17 14.29 14.42
CA LEU A 48 -12.27 13.97 13.01
C LEU A 48 -11.48 12.69 12.69
N GLY A 49 -12.02 11.90 11.79
CA GLY A 49 -11.35 10.74 11.25
C GLY A 49 -10.77 11.02 9.87
N LEU A 50 -9.62 10.46 9.60
CA LEU A 50 -9.01 10.48 8.27
C LEU A 50 -9.39 9.19 7.57
N VAL A 51 -10.16 9.28 6.49
CA VAL A 51 -10.53 8.12 5.70
C VAL A 51 -9.58 8.02 4.52
N VAL A 52 -8.94 6.86 4.39
CA VAL A 52 -8.00 6.59 3.31
C VAL A 52 -8.63 5.60 2.35
N SER A 53 -8.60 5.94 1.06
CA SER A 53 -9.05 5.06 -0.02
C SER A 53 -7.90 4.83 -0.97
N ILE A 54 -7.76 3.60 -1.42
CA ILE A 54 -6.74 3.23 -2.40
C ILE A 54 -7.44 2.50 -3.53
N ASP A 55 -7.27 3.02 -4.75
CA ASP A 55 -7.87 2.47 -5.96
C ASP A 55 -9.39 2.32 -5.84
N GLY A 56 -10.02 3.31 -5.19
CA GLY A 56 -11.47 3.35 -5.05
C GLY A 56 -12.04 2.54 -3.88
N LYS A 57 -11.17 1.96 -3.07
CA LYS A 57 -11.60 1.13 -1.93
C LYS A 57 -11.12 1.74 -0.63
N ASP A 58 -12.04 1.92 0.32
CA ASP A 58 -11.67 2.42 1.64
C ASP A 58 -10.85 1.36 2.39
N VAL A 59 -9.69 1.76 2.88
CA VAL A 59 -8.79 0.85 3.62
C VAL A 59 -8.77 1.13 5.10
N GLY A 60 -9.38 2.22 5.55
CA GLY A 60 -9.52 2.48 6.97
C GLY A 60 -9.86 3.92 7.28
N THR A 61 -10.26 4.13 8.55
CA THR A 61 -10.50 5.44 9.12
C THR A 61 -9.58 5.57 10.33
N PHE A 62 -8.82 6.67 10.37
CA PHE A 62 -7.76 6.84 11.36
C PHE A 62 -8.06 8.04 12.25
N SER A 63 -8.21 7.76 13.53
CA SER A 63 -8.47 8.78 14.54
C SER A 63 -7.16 9.40 15.02
N GLU A 64 -7.28 10.36 15.94
CA GLU A 64 -6.12 11.05 16.50
C GLU A 64 -5.08 10.05 17.02
N GLY A 65 -3.82 10.30 16.66
CA GLY A 65 -2.71 9.43 17.06
C GLY A 65 -2.54 8.19 16.20
N ARG A 66 -3.37 8.02 15.18
CA ARG A 66 -3.32 6.85 14.32
C ARG A 66 -2.87 7.23 12.92
N LYS A 67 -2.34 6.26 12.19
CA LYS A 67 -1.91 6.46 10.80
C LYS A 67 -2.14 5.19 9.99
N TYR A 68 -2.23 5.35 8.69
CA TYR A 68 -2.27 4.22 7.78
C TYR A 68 -0.85 3.71 7.52
N SER A 69 -0.68 2.41 7.51
CA SER A 69 0.58 1.77 7.15
C SER A 69 0.25 0.44 6.49
N GLY A 70 0.70 0.25 5.25
CA GLY A 70 0.39 -0.97 4.53
C GLY A 70 1.22 -1.14 3.29
N ASP A 71 1.19 -2.34 2.73
CA ASP A 71 1.90 -2.67 1.52
C ASP A 71 0.99 -2.54 0.30
N LEU A 72 1.57 -2.08 -0.81
CA LEU A 72 0.87 -1.97 -2.09
C LEU A 72 1.67 -2.69 -3.16
N PRO A 73 1.00 -3.41 -4.08
CA PRO A 73 1.69 -3.98 -5.22
C PRO A 73 2.40 -2.90 -6.03
N ALA A 74 3.50 -3.26 -6.69
CA ALA A 74 4.17 -2.35 -7.60
C ALA A 74 3.20 -1.94 -8.71
N GLY A 75 3.33 -0.69 -9.16
CA GLY A 75 2.47 -0.12 -10.19
C GLY A 75 1.79 1.14 -9.73
N GLU A 76 0.92 1.68 -10.58
CA GLU A 76 0.24 2.94 -10.32
C GLU A 76 -1.00 2.71 -9.44
N HIS A 77 -1.13 3.55 -8.41
CA HIS A 77 -2.28 3.54 -7.51
C HIS A 77 -2.82 4.95 -7.33
N THR A 78 -4.12 5.04 -7.08
CA THR A 78 -4.77 6.32 -6.77
C THR A 78 -5.08 6.33 -5.28
N ILE A 79 -4.59 7.36 -4.59
CA ILE A 79 -4.79 7.52 -3.15
C ILE A 79 -5.69 8.71 -2.94
N ILE A 80 -6.77 8.51 -2.18
CA ILE A 80 -7.71 9.57 -1.83
C ILE A 80 -7.84 9.60 -0.32
N VAL A 81 -7.74 10.81 0.25
CA VAL A 81 -7.99 11.01 1.68
C VAL A 81 -9.14 11.98 1.85
N ARG A 82 -10.01 11.69 2.81
CA ARG A 82 -11.14 12.56 3.12
C ARG A 82 -11.38 12.57 4.62
N VAL A 83 -12.15 13.54 5.08
CA VAL A 83 -12.46 13.71 6.49
C VAL A 83 -13.85 13.14 6.80
N ASP A 84 -14.00 12.53 7.97
CA ASP A 84 -15.27 12.04 8.46
C ASP A 84 -15.38 12.29 9.97
N PRO A 85 -16.42 13.02 10.44
CA PRO A 85 -17.51 13.60 9.64
C PRO A 85 -17.05 14.81 8.86
N ASN A 86 -17.66 15.04 7.70
CA ASN A 86 -17.35 16.20 6.87
C ASN A 86 -18.39 17.27 7.09
N LEU A 87 -18.13 18.14 8.06
CA LEU A 87 -19.07 19.15 8.51
C LEU A 87 -19.02 20.44 7.70
N ASN A 88 -17.97 20.65 6.92
CA ASN A 88 -17.72 21.89 6.20
C ASN A 88 -17.57 21.70 4.70
N ASP A 89 -18.04 20.58 4.18
CA ASP A 89 -17.91 20.26 2.75
C ASP A 89 -16.48 20.33 2.24
N ALA A 90 -15.54 19.86 3.04
CA ALA A 90 -14.14 19.81 2.63
C ALA A 90 -13.98 18.85 1.46
N LYS A 91 -13.27 19.29 0.44
CA LYS A 91 -12.98 18.45 -0.71
C LYS A 91 -11.89 17.46 -0.35
N PRO A 92 -12.01 16.22 -0.83
CA PRO A 92 -10.96 15.23 -0.60
C PRO A 92 -9.69 15.60 -1.35
N ALA A 93 -8.56 15.08 -0.89
CA ALA A 93 -7.30 15.19 -1.61
C ALA A 93 -7.01 13.89 -2.33
N GLN A 94 -6.49 13.98 -3.53
CA GLN A 94 -6.19 12.83 -4.36
C GLN A 94 -4.79 12.95 -4.94
N THR A 95 -4.08 11.84 -4.99
CA THR A 95 -2.80 11.78 -5.68
C THR A 95 -2.63 10.43 -6.33
N LYS A 96 -1.80 10.40 -7.36
CA LYS A 96 -1.37 9.13 -7.96
C LYS A 96 0.03 8.82 -7.50
N LEU A 97 0.27 7.54 -7.23
CA LEU A 97 1.55 7.07 -6.75
C LEU A 97 1.96 5.87 -7.58
N ASP A 98 3.14 5.96 -8.18
CA ASP A 98 3.73 4.84 -8.90
C ASP A 98 4.64 4.11 -7.93
N VAL A 99 4.19 2.95 -7.46
CA VAL A 99 4.89 2.18 -6.43
C VAL A 99 5.97 1.34 -7.07
N VAL A 100 7.19 1.48 -6.56
CA VAL A 100 8.33 0.66 -6.95
C VAL A 100 8.58 -0.35 -5.83
N ALA A 101 8.78 -1.61 -6.20
CA ALA A 101 9.02 -2.67 -5.23
C ALA A 101 10.20 -2.33 -4.32
N GLY A 102 10.04 -2.58 -3.03
CA GLY A 102 11.08 -2.36 -2.03
C GLY A 102 11.18 -0.92 -1.52
N GLN A 103 10.39 0.00 -2.07
CA GLN A 103 10.43 1.40 -1.66
C GLN A 103 9.36 1.71 -0.63
N THR A 104 9.62 2.72 0.20
CA THR A 104 8.66 3.23 1.18
C THR A 104 8.27 4.65 0.80
N TYR A 105 6.96 4.91 0.85
CA TYR A 105 6.38 6.21 0.51
C TYR A 105 5.65 6.75 1.72
N SER A 106 5.93 7.99 2.09
CA SER A 106 5.33 8.63 3.26
C SER A 106 4.61 9.90 2.83
N TYR A 107 3.40 10.06 3.32
CA TYR A 107 2.57 11.23 3.07
C TYR A 107 2.03 11.75 4.38
N THR A 108 1.69 13.03 4.39
CA THR A 108 1.01 13.67 5.51
C THR A 108 -0.30 14.26 5.03
N ALA A 109 -1.39 13.86 5.66
CA ALA A 109 -2.72 14.39 5.37
C ALA A 109 -3.01 15.57 6.30
N GLY A 110 -3.48 16.66 5.73
CA GLY A 110 -3.77 17.88 6.46
C GLY A 110 -4.75 18.75 5.71
N TRP A 111 -4.63 20.05 5.89
CA TRP A 111 -5.57 21.01 5.36
C TRP A 111 -4.89 22.03 4.47
N SER A 112 -5.59 22.44 3.42
CA SER A 112 -5.26 23.59 2.61
C SER A 112 -6.51 24.47 2.57
N GLY A 113 -6.57 25.48 3.46
CA GLY A 113 -7.80 26.20 3.66
C GLY A 113 -8.85 25.29 4.27
N GLN A 114 -9.99 25.15 3.60
CA GLN A 114 -11.08 24.28 4.05
C GLN A 114 -11.01 22.88 3.44
N ASP A 115 -10.14 22.66 2.49
CA ASP A 115 -10.06 21.38 1.78
C ASP A 115 -8.95 20.52 2.33
N MET A 116 -9.07 19.21 2.06
CA MET A 116 -8.02 18.27 2.42
C MET A 116 -6.79 18.50 1.56
N ALA A 117 -5.63 18.20 2.14
CA ALA A 117 -4.36 18.22 1.42
C ALA A 117 -3.58 16.96 1.75
N LEU A 118 -2.89 16.44 0.76
CA LEU A 118 -2.04 15.26 0.93
C LEU A 118 -0.65 15.63 0.41
N THR A 119 0.32 15.67 1.30
CA THR A 119 1.67 16.13 0.98
C THR A 119 2.64 14.98 1.11
N LYS A 120 3.48 14.80 0.10
CA LYS A 120 4.54 13.80 0.16
C LYS A 120 5.67 14.31 1.03
N ASP A 121 6.10 13.50 1.98
CA ASP A 121 7.17 13.86 2.92
C ASP A 121 8.56 13.78 2.30
#